data_d48ce16654470e62d8c0bf3f31f95c03
#
_entry.id   d48ce16654470e62d8c0bf3f31f95c03
#
_cell.length_a   1.000
_cell.length_b   1.000
_cell.length_c   1.000
_cell.angle_alpha   90.00
_cell.angle_beta   90.00
_cell.angle_gamma   90.00
#
_symmetry.space_group_name_H-M   'P 1'
#
loop_
_entity.id
_entity.type
_entity.pdbx_description
1 polymer ?
#
loop_
_entity_poly.entity_id
_entity_poly.type
_entity_poly.pdbx_seq_one_letter_code
_entity_poly.pdbx_strand_id
1 'polypeptide(L)'
;MQERILKAAADVLAQLPLSKITMDDIARTAGVARQTIYKHFPNRDALIVALLVDETERTHRPALQALHAKERSAEQLTRLIVTQIRLAGEWVLLSRTFDPRLAPRIAELVLSADALADCVNGIWLPILADYCSDGLLRQGLDLERTVRWLTYQYVWFLSYPDVLTDQPEDLGRYVHSYITGALVNP
;
A
#
# COMPACT_ATOMS: atom_id res chain seq x y z
N MET A 1 1.39 0.24 23.58
CA MET A 1 -0.04 -0.19 23.62
C MET A 1 -0.62 -0.29 22.21
N GLN A 2 -0.44 0.72 21.37
CA GLN A 2 -0.91 0.68 19.97
C GLN A 2 -0.37 -0.54 19.22
N GLU A 3 0.93 -0.81 19.24
CA GLU A 3 1.54 -1.98 18.61
C GLU A 3 0.88 -3.31 19.02
N ARG A 4 0.56 -3.46 20.32
CA ARG A 4 -0.13 -4.67 20.82
C ARG A 4 -1.52 -4.81 20.22
N ILE A 5 -2.23 -3.70 20.05
CA ILE A 5 -3.56 -3.69 19.41
C ILE A 5 -3.43 -4.00 17.93
N LEU A 6 -2.47 -3.39 17.21
CA LEU A 6 -2.23 -3.64 15.78
C LEU A 6 -1.84 -5.09 15.53
N LYS A 7 -0.95 -5.66 16.36
CA LYS A 7 -0.60 -7.08 16.28
C LYS A 7 -1.83 -7.98 16.49
N ALA A 8 -2.62 -7.73 17.52
CA ALA A 8 -3.84 -8.49 17.77
C ALA A 8 -4.85 -8.36 16.61
N ALA A 9 -4.97 -7.18 16.01
CA ALA A 9 -5.82 -6.96 14.85
C ALA A 9 -5.32 -7.74 13.63
N ALA A 10 -4.00 -7.78 13.37
CA ALA A 10 -3.40 -8.59 12.32
C ALA A 10 -3.64 -10.10 12.56
N ASP A 11 -3.49 -10.58 13.80
CA ASP A 11 -3.75 -11.98 14.18
C ASP A 11 -5.22 -12.37 13.96
N VAL A 12 -6.17 -11.49 14.25
CA VAL A 12 -7.62 -11.72 14.00
C VAL A 12 -7.90 -11.71 12.49
N LEU A 13 -7.26 -10.80 11.73
CA LEU A 13 -7.39 -10.72 10.27
C LEU A 13 -6.85 -11.97 9.56
N ALA A 14 -5.83 -12.61 10.12
CA ALA A 14 -5.31 -13.87 9.59
C ALA A 14 -6.34 -15.03 9.69
N GLN A 15 -7.34 -14.92 10.55
CA GLN A 15 -8.33 -15.98 10.83
C GLN A 15 -9.72 -15.65 10.27
N LEU A 16 -10.09 -14.39 10.20
CA LEU A 16 -11.42 -13.92 9.83
C LEU A 16 -11.37 -12.84 8.75
N PRO A 17 -12.32 -12.86 7.80
CA PRO A 17 -12.43 -11.79 6.83
C PRO A 17 -12.75 -10.46 7.51
N LEU A 18 -12.21 -9.37 6.96
CA LEU A 18 -12.36 -8.02 7.49
C LEU A 18 -13.84 -7.66 7.78
N SER A 19 -14.78 -8.11 6.94
CA SER A 19 -16.23 -7.87 7.13
C SER A 19 -16.81 -8.44 8.42
N LYS A 20 -16.18 -9.47 9.00
CA LYS A 20 -16.66 -10.14 10.22
C LYS A 20 -15.95 -9.71 11.50
N ILE A 21 -14.82 -8.99 11.37
CA ILE A 21 -14.03 -8.58 12.54
C ILE A 21 -14.71 -7.43 13.28
N THR A 22 -14.78 -7.56 14.60
CA THR A 22 -15.27 -6.51 15.49
C THR A 22 -14.17 -5.95 16.38
N MET A 23 -14.38 -4.73 16.89
CA MET A 23 -13.45 -4.12 17.87
C MET A 23 -13.37 -4.95 19.15
N ASP A 24 -14.43 -5.76 19.47
CA ASP A 24 -14.45 -6.65 20.62
C ASP A 24 -13.55 -7.88 20.42
N ASP A 25 -13.50 -8.43 19.22
CA ASP A 25 -12.60 -9.53 18.89
C ASP A 25 -11.14 -9.11 19.05
N ILE A 26 -10.82 -7.91 18.58
CA ILE A 26 -9.48 -7.33 18.72
C ILE A 26 -9.15 -7.07 20.19
N ALA A 27 -10.10 -6.53 20.98
CA ALA A 27 -9.90 -6.27 22.40
C ALA A 27 -9.60 -7.57 23.17
N ARG A 28 -10.35 -8.63 22.85
CA ARG A 28 -10.18 -9.97 23.43
C ARG A 28 -8.82 -10.55 23.09
N THR A 29 -8.43 -10.51 21.82
CA THR A 29 -7.12 -11.01 21.35
C THR A 29 -5.97 -10.19 21.92
N ALA A 30 -6.13 -8.86 21.99
CA ALA A 30 -5.13 -7.98 22.61
C ALA A 30 -5.07 -8.09 24.15
N GLY A 31 -6.03 -8.75 24.81
CA GLY A 31 -6.09 -8.82 26.28
C GLY A 31 -6.28 -7.44 26.92
N VAL A 32 -7.12 -6.58 26.33
CA VAL A 32 -7.43 -5.24 26.84
C VAL A 32 -8.94 -4.99 26.89
N ALA A 33 -9.35 -4.01 27.67
CA ALA A 33 -10.75 -3.59 27.68
C ALA A 33 -11.10 -2.91 26.33
N ARG A 34 -12.34 -3.10 25.85
CA ARG A 34 -12.87 -2.44 24.65
C ARG A 34 -12.63 -0.92 24.65
N GLN A 35 -12.83 -0.28 25.81
CA GLN A 35 -12.58 1.16 25.97
C GLN A 35 -11.13 1.55 25.67
N THR A 36 -10.17 0.67 25.96
CA THR A 36 -8.75 0.89 25.64
C THR A 36 -8.53 0.92 24.14
N ILE A 37 -9.21 0.05 23.36
CA ILE A 37 -9.15 0.10 21.90
C ILE A 37 -9.63 1.46 21.39
N TYR A 38 -10.83 1.89 21.80
CA TYR A 38 -11.43 3.16 21.35
C TYR A 38 -10.62 4.41 21.75
N LYS A 39 -9.86 4.33 22.84
CA LYS A 39 -8.93 5.40 23.23
C LYS A 39 -7.79 5.60 22.22
N HIS A 40 -7.35 4.52 21.55
CA HIS A 40 -6.26 4.56 20.57
C HIS A 40 -6.77 4.66 19.13
N PHE A 41 -7.91 4.04 18.85
CA PHE A 41 -8.53 3.98 17.52
C PHE A 41 -10.02 4.29 17.67
N PRO A 42 -10.45 5.52 17.40
CA PRO A 42 -11.81 6.00 17.71
C PRO A 42 -12.90 5.25 16.93
N ASN A 43 -12.53 4.63 15.83
CA ASN A 43 -13.41 3.81 15.01
C ASN A 43 -12.61 2.73 14.26
N ARG A 44 -13.32 1.87 13.55
CA ARG A 44 -12.75 0.77 12.78
C ARG A 44 -11.88 1.27 11.61
N ASP A 45 -12.27 2.34 10.94
CA ASP A 45 -11.52 2.90 9.83
C ASP A 45 -10.16 3.44 10.28
N ALA A 46 -10.10 4.12 11.43
CA ALA A 46 -8.85 4.57 12.02
C ALA A 46 -7.90 3.39 12.33
N LEU A 47 -8.44 2.26 12.78
CA LEU A 47 -7.65 1.04 12.99
C LEU A 47 -7.17 0.44 11.66
N ILE A 48 -8.02 0.41 10.63
CA ILE A 48 -7.65 -0.08 9.30
C ILE A 48 -6.52 0.79 8.71
N VAL A 49 -6.67 2.11 8.77
CA VAL A 49 -5.61 3.04 8.31
C VAL A 49 -4.31 2.79 9.05
N ALA A 50 -4.35 2.63 10.37
CA ALA A 50 -3.15 2.35 11.16
C ALA A 50 -2.51 1.01 10.81
N LEU A 51 -3.29 -0.03 10.49
CA LEU A 51 -2.77 -1.30 9.99
C LEU A 51 -2.12 -1.15 8.60
N LEU A 52 -2.73 -0.37 7.71
CA LEU A 52 -2.16 -0.09 6.38
C LEU A 52 -0.82 0.65 6.50
N VAL A 53 -0.73 1.64 7.40
CA VAL A 53 0.51 2.38 7.68
C VAL A 53 1.57 1.44 8.27
N ASP A 54 1.23 0.66 9.29
CA ASP A 54 2.15 -0.28 9.95
C ASP A 54 2.73 -1.30 8.96
N GLU A 55 1.89 -1.87 8.10
CA GLU A 55 2.33 -2.80 7.06
C GLU A 55 3.23 -2.12 6.02
N THR A 56 2.84 -0.92 5.57
CA THR A 56 3.63 -0.15 4.60
C THR A 56 5.01 0.18 5.16
N GLU A 57 5.11 0.59 6.42
CA GLU A 57 6.37 0.91 7.08
C GLU A 57 7.24 -0.34 7.31
N ARG A 58 6.65 -1.46 7.71
CA ARG A 58 7.39 -2.68 8.06
C ARG A 58 7.80 -3.52 6.87
N THR A 59 6.98 -3.55 5.82
CA THR A 59 7.16 -4.48 4.69
C THR A 59 7.51 -3.73 3.41
N HIS A 60 6.73 -2.72 3.03
CA HIS A 60 6.91 -2.05 1.75
C HIS A 60 8.13 -1.13 1.76
N ARG A 61 8.27 -0.26 2.76
CA ARG A 61 9.38 0.69 2.84
C ARG A 61 10.76 0.01 2.74
N PRO A 62 11.11 -0.99 3.57
CA PRO A 62 12.42 -1.62 3.49
C PRO A 62 12.64 -2.35 2.16
N ALA A 63 11.61 -3.01 1.60
CA ALA A 63 11.72 -3.69 0.31
C ALA A 63 11.99 -2.71 -0.83
N LEU A 64 11.28 -1.59 -0.89
CA LEU A 64 11.46 -0.57 -1.93
C LEU A 64 12.80 0.15 -1.78
N GLN A 65 13.22 0.48 -0.56
CA GLN A 65 14.53 1.07 -0.30
C GLN A 65 15.68 0.14 -0.73
N ALA A 66 15.59 -1.15 -0.41
CA ALA A 66 16.59 -2.14 -0.82
C ALA A 66 16.68 -2.30 -2.35
N LEU A 67 15.56 -2.19 -3.05
CA LEU A 67 15.53 -2.19 -4.52
C LEU A 67 16.10 -0.91 -5.09
N HIS A 68 15.70 0.24 -4.56
CA HIS A 68 16.14 1.56 -5.01
C HIS A 68 17.65 1.78 -4.87
N ALA A 69 18.26 1.19 -3.83
CA ALA A 69 19.69 1.30 -3.57
C ALA A 69 20.60 0.60 -4.62
N LYS A 70 20.05 -0.22 -5.52
CA LYS A 70 20.85 -1.00 -6.48
C LYS A 70 21.29 -0.17 -7.69
N GLU A 71 20.35 0.29 -8.46
CA GLU A 71 20.56 1.09 -9.68
C GLU A 71 19.31 1.90 -9.98
N ARG A 72 19.43 2.89 -10.86
CA ARG A 72 18.30 3.67 -11.37
C ARG A 72 18.20 3.54 -12.88
N SER A 73 17.11 2.93 -13.32
CA SER A 73 16.77 2.76 -14.75
C SER A 73 15.25 2.67 -14.88
N ALA A 74 14.73 2.74 -16.10
CA ALA A 74 13.30 2.52 -16.36
C ALA A 74 12.84 1.14 -15.91
N GLU A 75 13.65 0.11 -16.11
CA GLU A 75 13.39 -1.25 -15.67
C GLU A 75 13.36 -1.35 -14.15
N GLN A 76 14.24 -0.64 -13.46
CA GLN A 76 14.26 -0.62 -12.00
C GLN A 76 13.04 0.11 -11.43
N LEU A 77 12.62 1.22 -12.03
CA LEU A 77 11.37 1.90 -11.65
C LEU A 77 10.17 0.99 -11.84
N THR A 78 10.12 0.25 -12.96
CA THR A 78 9.10 -0.79 -13.20
C THR A 78 9.10 -1.82 -12.09
N ARG A 79 10.28 -2.35 -11.70
CA ARG A 79 10.41 -3.32 -10.60
C ARG A 79 9.94 -2.77 -9.26
N LEU A 80 10.22 -1.52 -8.95
CA LEU A 80 9.74 -0.85 -7.73
C LEU A 80 8.21 -0.81 -7.69
N ILE A 81 7.58 -0.36 -8.77
CA ILE A 81 6.11 -0.27 -8.87
C ILE A 81 5.47 -1.67 -8.80
N VAL A 82 6.00 -2.65 -9.53
CA VAL A 82 5.50 -4.04 -9.50
C VAL A 82 5.65 -4.65 -8.10
N THR A 83 6.77 -4.39 -7.42
CA THR A 83 7.00 -4.89 -6.05
C THR A 83 5.98 -4.30 -5.09
N GLN A 84 5.71 -3.00 -5.17
CA GLN A 84 4.67 -2.35 -4.36
C GLN A 84 3.30 -3.03 -4.55
N ILE A 85 2.90 -3.29 -5.80
CA ILE A 85 1.61 -3.94 -6.12
C ILE A 85 1.57 -5.37 -5.57
N ARG A 86 2.64 -6.16 -5.74
CA ARG A 86 2.71 -7.54 -5.27
C ARG A 86 2.66 -7.66 -3.76
N LEU A 87 3.46 -6.85 -3.05
CA LEU A 87 3.46 -6.86 -1.57
C LEU A 87 2.07 -6.60 -1.00
N ALA A 88 1.31 -5.68 -1.60
CA ALA A 88 -0.05 -5.44 -1.16
C ALA A 88 -0.98 -6.63 -1.46
N GLY A 89 -0.83 -7.27 -2.62
CA GLY A 89 -1.62 -8.46 -2.96
C GLY A 89 -1.33 -9.67 -2.05
N GLU A 90 -0.13 -9.72 -1.46
CA GLU A 90 0.27 -10.77 -0.51
C GLU A 90 -0.23 -10.50 0.91
N TRP A 91 -0.52 -9.25 1.24
CA TRP A 91 -0.96 -8.89 2.58
C TRP A 91 -2.35 -9.45 2.90
N VAL A 92 -2.50 -10.01 4.11
CA VAL A 92 -3.72 -10.71 4.57
C VAL A 92 -4.99 -9.87 4.45
N LEU A 93 -4.90 -8.55 4.66
CA LEU A 93 -6.04 -7.63 4.54
C LEU A 93 -6.55 -7.52 3.09
N LEU A 94 -5.65 -7.67 2.11
CA LEU A 94 -5.91 -7.50 0.69
C LEU A 94 -5.86 -8.81 -0.09
N SER A 95 -5.57 -9.94 0.59
CA SER A 95 -5.49 -11.27 0.00
C SER A 95 -6.82 -12.03 0.04
N ARG A 96 -6.78 -13.35 0.15
CA ARG A 96 -7.91 -14.29 0.08
C ARG A 96 -9.10 -14.01 1.02
N THR A 97 -8.92 -13.17 2.06
CA THR A 97 -9.99 -12.75 2.96
C THR A 97 -10.63 -11.44 2.55
N PHE A 98 -10.17 -10.84 1.45
CA PHE A 98 -10.71 -9.60 0.94
C PHE A 98 -12.12 -9.82 0.39
N ASP A 99 -13.09 -9.20 1.03
CA ASP A 99 -14.45 -9.14 0.51
C ASP A 99 -14.48 -8.05 -0.58
N PRO A 100 -14.75 -8.38 -1.86
CA PRO A 100 -14.80 -7.39 -2.94
C PRO A 100 -15.72 -6.21 -2.65
N ARG A 101 -16.73 -6.41 -1.78
CA ARG A 101 -17.63 -5.34 -1.35
C ARG A 101 -16.97 -4.28 -0.46
N LEU A 102 -15.80 -4.60 0.11
CA LEU A 102 -15.00 -3.66 0.90
C LEU A 102 -13.94 -2.92 0.06
N ALA A 103 -13.67 -3.37 -1.17
CA ALA A 103 -12.71 -2.72 -2.05
C ALA A 103 -12.94 -1.20 -2.19
N PRO A 104 -14.17 -0.72 -2.45
CA PRO A 104 -14.42 0.72 -2.55
C PRO A 104 -14.11 1.47 -1.24
N ARG A 105 -14.40 0.84 -0.07
CA ARG A 105 -14.10 1.48 1.23
C ARG A 105 -12.62 1.52 1.53
N ILE A 106 -11.88 0.44 1.25
CA ILE A 106 -10.42 0.44 1.39
C ILE A 106 -9.78 1.46 0.43
N ALA A 107 -10.24 1.50 -0.80
CA ALA A 107 -9.79 2.49 -1.78
C ALA A 107 -10.01 3.93 -1.28
N GLU A 108 -11.20 4.22 -0.75
CA GLU A 108 -11.52 5.52 -0.17
C GLU A 108 -10.57 5.86 1.00
N LEU A 109 -10.32 4.91 1.92
CA LEU A 109 -9.41 5.11 3.05
C LEU A 109 -7.96 5.35 2.57
N VAL A 110 -7.50 4.59 1.58
CA VAL A 110 -6.16 4.76 1.00
C VAL A 110 -5.99 6.14 0.36
N LEU A 111 -7.03 6.66 -0.28
CA LEU A 111 -6.98 7.92 -1.01
C LEU A 111 -7.28 9.16 -0.14
N SER A 112 -7.92 8.99 1.02
CA SER A 112 -8.37 10.11 1.86
C SER A 112 -7.67 10.23 3.21
N ALA A 113 -6.93 9.21 3.66
CA ALA A 113 -6.27 9.25 4.98
C ALA A 113 -4.90 9.93 4.90
N ASP A 114 -4.77 11.09 5.54
CA ASP A 114 -3.52 11.87 5.57
C ASP A 114 -2.33 11.03 6.06
N ALA A 115 -2.50 10.25 7.13
CA ALA A 115 -1.44 9.41 7.68
C ALA A 115 -0.88 8.40 6.66
N LEU A 116 -1.73 7.85 5.79
CA LEU A 116 -1.29 6.93 4.74
C LEU A 116 -0.67 7.69 3.57
N ALA A 117 -1.21 8.85 3.22
CA ALA A 117 -0.62 9.74 2.21
C ALA A 117 0.79 10.17 2.63
N ASP A 118 0.99 10.58 3.88
CA ASP A 118 2.30 10.94 4.43
C ASP A 118 3.28 9.76 4.41
N CYS A 119 2.81 8.57 4.78
CA CYS A 119 3.62 7.34 4.72
C CYS A 119 4.07 7.03 3.28
N VAL A 120 3.16 7.05 2.31
CA VAL A 120 3.43 6.79 0.89
C VAL A 120 4.36 7.86 0.32
N ASN A 121 4.11 9.14 0.60
CA ASN A 121 4.97 10.24 0.19
C ASN A 121 6.38 10.09 0.75
N GLY A 122 6.51 9.71 2.03
CA GLY A 122 7.81 9.46 2.68
C GLY A 122 8.62 8.32 2.05
N ILE A 123 8.00 7.44 1.25
CA ILE A 123 8.68 6.39 0.49
C ILE A 123 8.99 6.87 -0.93
N TRP A 124 7.97 7.35 -1.65
CA TRP A 124 8.07 7.56 -3.08
C TRP A 124 8.69 8.90 -3.48
N LEU A 125 8.52 9.98 -2.69
CA LEU A 125 9.12 11.28 -3.03
C LEU A 125 10.65 11.21 -3.09
N PRO A 126 11.37 10.60 -2.11
CA PRO A 126 12.82 10.44 -2.22
C PRO A 126 13.23 9.62 -3.45
N ILE A 127 12.52 8.51 -3.73
CA ILE A 127 12.79 7.67 -4.91
C ILE A 127 12.66 8.50 -6.19
N LEU A 128 11.53 9.18 -6.38
CA LEU A 128 11.29 9.97 -7.59
C LEU A 128 12.23 11.19 -7.70
N ALA A 129 12.61 11.80 -6.56
CA ALA A 129 13.59 12.89 -6.53
C ALA A 129 14.97 12.45 -7.05
N ASP A 130 15.42 11.25 -6.67
CA ASP A 130 16.66 10.67 -7.16
C ASP A 130 16.59 10.40 -8.68
N TYR A 131 15.49 9.83 -9.17
CA TYR A 131 15.26 9.63 -10.61
C TYR A 131 15.20 10.94 -11.37
N CYS A 132 14.63 11.98 -10.78
CA CYS A 132 14.58 13.33 -11.35
C CYS A 132 15.99 13.94 -11.43
N SER A 133 16.79 13.82 -10.35
CA SER A 133 18.17 14.36 -10.32
C SER A 133 19.10 13.68 -11.31
N ASP A 134 18.87 12.41 -11.59
CA ASP A 134 19.61 11.65 -12.61
C ASP A 134 19.13 11.92 -14.06
N GLY A 135 18.12 12.78 -14.22
CA GLY A 135 17.57 13.11 -15.54
C GLY A 135 16.77 11.98 -16.20
N LEU A 136 16.37 10.98 -15.43
CA LEU A 136 15.62 9.81 -15.93
C LEU A 136 14.13 10.08 -16.08
N LEU A 137 13.57 11.00 -15.30
CA LEU A 137 12.17 11.39 -15.40
C LEU A 137 11.94 12.47 -16.44
N ARG A 138 10.76 12.49 -17.04
CA ARG A 138 10.33 13.55 -17.92
C ARG A 138 10.36 14.91 -17.22
N GLN A 139 10.83 15.93 -17.93
CA GLN A 139 10.83 17.29 -17.40
C GLN A 139 9.42 17.80 -17.11
N GLY A 140 9.30 18.60 -16.04
CA GLY A 140 8.05 19.24 -15.66
C GLY A 140 7.06 18.35 -14.88
N LEU A 141 7.45 17.14 -14.49
CA LEU A 141 6.64 16.33 -13.58
C LEU A 141 6.62 16.94 -12.18
N ASP A 142 5.41 17.15 -11.66
CA ASP A 142 5.19 17.45 -10.24
C ASP A 142 5.25 16.12 -9.46
N LEU A 143 6.25 15.96 -8.60
CA LEU A 143 6.50 14.69 -7.91
C LEU A 143 5.38 14.31 -6.96
N GLU A 144 4.77 15.26 -6.25
CA GLU A 144 3.65 14.98 -5.34
C GLU A 144 2.41 14.49 -6.11
N ARG A 145 2.10 15.15 -7.23
CA ARG A 145 1.03 14.71 -8.13
C ARG A 145 1.34 13.35 -8.75
N THR A 146 2.61 13.09 -9.06
CA THR A 146 3.05 11.79 -9.59
C THR A 146 2.87 10.68 -8.56
N VAL A 147 3.27 10.90 -7.29
CA VAL A 147 3.02 9.94 -6.21
C VAL A 147 1.53 9.68 -6.02
N ARG A 148 0.72 10.75 -6.03
CA ARG A 148 -0.74 10.62 -5.93
C ARG A 148 -1.32 9.80 -7.10
N TRP A 149 -0.87 10.08 -8.32
CA TRP A 149 -1.28 9.32 -9.52
C TRP A 149 -0.87 7.84 -9.43
N LEU A 150 0.36 7.53 -8.97
CA LEU A 150 0.80 6.16 -8.72
C LEU A 150 -0.07 5.47 -7.66
N THR A 151 -0.50 6.20 -6.63
CA THR A 151 -1.41 5.67 -5.61
C THR A 151 -2.78 5.29 -6.21
N TYR A 152 -3.31 6.09 -7.15
CA TYR A 152 -4.53 5.73 -7.87
C TYR A 152 -4.35 4.45 -8.71
N GLN A 153 -3.21 4.32 -9.42
CA GLN A 153 -2.91 3.09 -10.17
C GLN A 153 -2.83 1.87 -9.25
N TYR A 154 -2.14 2.02 -8.12
CA TYR A 154 -2.03 1.00 -7.10
C TYR A 154 -3.40 0.55 -6.55
N VAL A 155 -4.26 1.49 -6.18
CA VAL A 155 -5.63 1.19 -5.72
C VAL A 155 -6.45 0.49 -6.80
N TRP A 156 -6.27 0.88 -8.07
CA TRP A 156 -6.94 0.23 -9.19
C TRP A 156 -6.52 -1.25 -9.31
N PHE A 157 -5.24 -1.56 -9.24
CA PHE A 157 -4.74 -2.96 -9.26
C PHE A 157 -5.28 -3.79 -8.10
N LEU A 158 -5.39 -3.20 -6.91
CA LEU A 158 -5.95 -3.88 -5.74
C LEU A 158 -7.45 -4.14 -5.88
N SER A 159 -8.16 -3.23 -6.53
CA SER A 159 -9.62 -3.34 -6.71
C SER A 159 -10.01 -4.33 -7.80
N TYR A 160 -9.14 -4.56 -8.77
CA TYR A 160 -9.38 -5.40 -9.95
C TYR A 160 -8.21 -6.37 -10.20
N PRO A 161 -7.92 -7.29 -9.28
CA PRO A 161 -6.76 -8.19 -9.38
C PRO A 161 -6.84 -9.10 -10.61
N ASP A 162 -8.05 -9.46 -11.04
CA ASP A 162 -8.25 -10.42 -12.14
C ASP A 162 -8.02 -9.80 -13.54
N VAL A 163 -7.97 -8.47 -13.65
CA VAL A 163 -7.84 -7.78 -14.95
C VAL A 163 -6.46 -8.01 -15.59
N LEU A 164 -5.45 -8.38 -14.79
CA LEU A 164 -4.06 -8.55 -15.25
C LEU A 164 -3.46 -9.93 -14.94
N THR A 165 -4.28 -10.88 -14.46
CA THR A 165 -3.77 -12.13 -13.86
C THR A 165 -3.74 -13.35 -14.76
N ASP A 166 -4.06 -13.24 -16.04
CA ASP A 166 -3.89 -14.40 -16.93
C ASP A 166 -2.42 -14.85 -17.01
N GLN A 167 -1.45 -13.93 -16.76
CA GLN A 167 -0.04 -14.27 -16.57
C GLN A 167 0.69 -13.25 -15.67
N PRO A 168 1.47 -13.68 -14.64
CA PRO A 168 2.24 -12.78 -13.77
C PRO A 168 3.23 -11.87 -14.50
N GLU A 169 3.66 -12.24 -15.70
CA GLU A 169 4.56 -11.48 -16.57
C GLU A 169 3.87 -10.27 -17.19
N ASP A 170 2.55 -10.29 -17.32
CA ASP A 170 1.77 -9.22 -17.92
C ASP A 170 1.73 -7.96 -17.03
N LEU A 171 1.76 -8.11 -15.69
CA LEU A 171 1.85 -6.97 -14.79
C LEU A 171 3.12 -6.14 -15.04
N GLY A 172 4.27 -6.80 -15.14
CA GLY A 172 5.55 -6.12 -15.41
C GLY A 172 5.53 -5.40 -16.75
N ARG A 173 5.03 -6.03 -17.78
CA ARG A 173 4.92 -5.45 -19.13
C ARG A 173 3.93 -4.28 -19.17
N TYR A 174 2.80 -4.42 -18.49
CA TYR A 174 1.80 -3.36 -18.38
C TYR A 174 2.38 -2.14 -17.64
N VAL A 175 2.96 -2.36 -16.46
CA VAL A 175 3.58 -1.29 -15.67
C VAL A 175 4.68 -0.59 -16.47
N HIS A 176 5.54 -1.36 -17.14
CA HIS A 176 6.60 -0.79 -17.99
C HIS A 176 6.03 0.09 -19.10
N SER A 177 5.08 -0.44 -19.87
CA SER A 177 4.57 0.24 -21.06
C SER A 177 3.67 1.45 -20.76
N TYR A 178 2.81 1.35 -19.75
CA TYR A 178 1.76 2.34 -19.52
C TYR A 178 2.00 3.24 -18.30
N ILE A 179 2.77 2.77 -17.31
CA ILE A 179 3.04 3.56 -16.10
C ILE A 179 4.45 4.13 -16.16
N THR A 180 5.47 3.27 -16.20
CA THR A 180 6.87 3.72 -16.26
C THR A 180 7.13 4.54 -17.53
N GLY A 181 6.65 4.09 -18.69
CA GLY A 181 6.77 4.81 -19.96
C GLY A 181 6.13 6.20 -19.96
N ALA A 182 5.14 6.46 -19.08
CA ALA A 182 4.58 7.79 -18.93
C ALA A 182 5.47 8.72 -18.08
N LEU A 183 6.36 8.18 -17.25
CA LEU A 183 7.17 8.90 -16.27
C LEU A 183 8.59 9.17 -16.77
N VAL A 184 9.18 8.22 -17.50
CA VAL A 184 10.59 8.30 -17.91
C VAL A 184 10.77 9.00 -19.25
N ASN A 185 11.97 9.52 -19.48
CA ASN A 185 12.38 10.00 -20.79
C ASN A 185 12.45 8.83 -21.79
N PRO A 186 12.08 9.05 -23.07
CA PRO A 186 12.16 8.03 -24.11
C PRO A 186 13.60 7.60 -24.40
#